data_0beee82fc3f95059e70025ce277f2804
#
_entry.id   0beee82fc3f95059e70025ce277f2804
#
_cell.length_a   1.000
_cell.length_b   1.000
_cell.length_c   1.000
_cell.angle_alpha   90.00
_cell.angle_beta   90.00
_cell.angle_gamma   90.00
#
_symmetry.space_group_name_H-M   'P 1'
#
loop_
_entity.id
_entity.type
_entity.pdbx_description
1 polymer ?
#
loop_
_entity_poly.entity_id
_entity_poly.type
_entity_poly.pdbx_seq_one_letter_code
_entity_poly.pdbx_strand_id
1 'polypeptide(L)'
;MARLIPNCSSRGTSSFQQVVQAFLSGAGLPFAEVLSAERIERVFRKHRCTFGQRGVYTAAVMLWSFLSQVLRDGKEAACQAAVARIISYRQLRGLCAPTADTGDYCRARAKLSAPAIRELSCEVAAELECNAEPAWLWKGQYHAGTANWIFAVLSRI
;
A
#
# COMPACT_ATOMS: atom_id res chain seq x y z
N MET A 1 -17.75 -7.67 -2.73
CA MET A 1 -18.54 -6.43 -2.63
C MET A 1 -17.57 -5.26 -2.65
N ALA A 2 -17.36 -4.70 -3.82
CA ALA A 2 -16.48 -3.56 -4.01
C ALA A 2 -17.31 -2.27 -3.90
N ARG A 3 -17.16 -1.55 -2.82
CA ARG A 3 -17.60 -0.17 -2.71
C ARG A 3 -16.65 0.55 -1.79
N LEU A 4 -15.75 1.32 -2.39
CA LEU A 4 -15.15 2.52 -1.80
C LEU A 4 -14.33 3.26 -2.87
N ILE A 5 -14.99 3.63 -3.97
CA ILE A 5 -14.58 4.85 -4.68
C ILE A 5 -15.59 5.90 -4.20
N PRO A 6 -15.17 6.95 -3.51
CA PRO A 6 -16.07 8.04 -3.16
C PRO A 6 -16.63 8.62 -4.45
N ASN A 7 -17.97 8.65 -4.53
CA ASN A 7 -18.70 9.23 -5.63
C ASN A 7 -18.32 10.72 -5.75
N CYS A 8 -17.47 11.04 -6.70
CA CYS A 8 -16.96 12.39 -6.92
C CYS A 8 -17.98 13.20 -7.72
N SER A 9 -19.11 13.52 -7.06
CA SER A 9 -20.13 14.44 -7.56
C SER A 9 -20.04 15.77 -6.80
N SER A 10 -18.94 16.49 -6.98
CA SER A 10 -18.91 17.94 -6.73
C SER A 10 -17.77 18.56 -7.53
N ARG A 11 -18.10 19.56 -8.32
CA ARG A 11 -17.20 20.38 -9.14
C ARG A 11 -16.20 21.17 -8.28
N GLY A 12 -15.22 20.48 -7.72
CA GLY A 12 -14.05 21.04 -7.12
C GLY A 12 -12.91 20.11 -7.48
N THR A 13 -11.97 20.56 -8.29
CA THR A 13 -10.73 19.81 -8.59
C THR A 13 -9.95 19.63 -7.30
N SER A 14 -10.29 18.57 -6.54
CA SER A 14 -9.40 18.16 -5.45
C SER A 14 -8.06 17.81 -6.06
N SER A 15 -6.99 18.45 -5.59
CA SER A 15 -5.67 18.11 -6.06
C SER A 15 -5.40 16.64 -5.74
N PHE A 16 -4.62 15.96 -6.59
CA PHE A 16 -4.19 14.57 -6.34
C PHE A 16 -3.65 14.39 -4.90
N GLN A 17 -2.92 15.39 -4.40
CA GLN A 17 -2.41 15.41 -3.04
C GLN A 17 -3.53 15.35 -1.98
N GLN A 18 -4.65 16.07 -2.18
CA GLN A 18 -5.79 16.02 -1.26
C GLN A 18 -6.44 14.63 -1.24
N VAL A 19 -6.56 13.98 -2.41
CA VAL A 19 -7.08 12.60 -2.50
C VAL A 19 -6.18 11.63 -1.76
N VAL A 20 -4.86 11.71 -1.96
CA VAL A 20 -3.87 10.88 -1.25
C VAL A 20 -3.93 11.13 0.25
N GLN A 21 -3.99 12.38 0.70
CA GLN A 21 -4.08 12.70 2.13
C GLN A 21 -5.39 12.19 2.75
N ALA A 22 -6.52 12.31 2.06
CA ALA A 22 -7.80 11.77 2.52
C ALA A 22 -7.73 10.24 2.64
N PHE A 23 -7.14 9.54 1.68
CA PHE A 23 -6.92 8.09 1.74
C PHE A 23 -6.02 7.69 2.92
N LEU A 24 -4.92 8.42 3.13
CA LEU A 24 -3.97 8.14 4.20
C LEU A 24 -4.50 8.52 5.59
N SER A 25 -5.54 9.33 5.71
CA SER A 25 -6.14 9.71 6.99
C SER A 25 -6.95 8.58 7.63
N GLY A 26 -7.25 7.51 6.87
CA GLY A 26 -7.90 6.31 7.39
C GLY A 26 -7.12 5.68 8.54
N ALA A 27 -7.84 5.14 9.53
CA ALA A 27 -7.23 4.49 10.68
C ALA A 27 -6.46 3.22 10.28
N GLY A 28 -5.28 3.04 10.86
CA GLY A 28 -4.47 1.84 10.68
C GLY A 28 -3.73 1.78 9.36
N LEU A 29 -3.98 0.77 8.54
CA LEU A 29 -3.29 0.50 7.28
C LEU A 29 -4.27 0.61 6.09
N PRO A 30 -4.47 1.80 5.50
CA PRO A 30 -5.48 2.02 4.46
C PRO A 30 -5.28 1.14 3.21
N PHE A 31 -4.04 0.76 2.89
CA PHE A 31 -3.76 -0.14 1.77
C PHE A 31 -4.33 -1.55 1.96
N ALA A 32 -4.69 -1.96 3.18
CA ALA A 32 -5.35 -3.24 3.42
C ALA A 32 -6.75 -3.33 2.80
N GLU A 33 -7.36 -2.19 2.49
CA GLU A 33 -8.69 -2.13 1.85
C GLU A 33 -8.62 -2.24 0.30
N VAL A 34 -7.44 -1.97 -0.30
CA VAL A 34 -7.27 -1.94 -1.76
C VAL A 34 -6.36 -3.03 -2.31
N LEU A 35 -5.44 -3.55 -1.49
CA LEU A 35 -4.51 -4.63 -1.86
C LEU A 35 -4.77 -5.85 -1.00
N SER A 36 -5.31 -6.91 -1.58
CA SER A 36 -5.63 -8.13 -0.81
C SER A 36 -4.37 -8.82 -0.27
N ALA A 37 -4.48 -9.33 0.96
CA ALA A 37 -3.39 -10.07 1.60
C ALA A 37 -3.00 -11.31 0.79
N GLU A 38 -3.99 -12.02 0.23
CA GLU A 38 -3.78 -13.24 -0.56
C GLU A 38 -2.94 -12.98 -1.81
N ARG A 39 -3.21 -11.85 -2.51
CA ARG A 39 -2.42 -11.44 -3.69
C ARG A 39 -0.98 -11.17 -3.30
N ILE A 40 -0.75 -10.39 -2.25
CA ILE A 40 0.59 -10.05 -1.77
C ILE A 40 1.35 -11.32 -1.36
N GLU A 41 0.75 -12.15 -0.53
CA GLU A 41 1.38 -13.39 -0.06
C GLU A 41 1.70 -14.36 -1.21
N ARG A 42 0.85 -14.45 -2.23
CA ARG A 42 1.08 -15.26 -3.44
C ARG A 42 2.32 -14.77 -4.20
N VAL A 43 2.40 -13.47 -4.49
CA VAL A 43 3.52 -12.88 -5.25
C VAL A 43 4.82 -12.99 -4.45
N PHE A 44 4.81 -12.63 -3.16
CA PHE A 44 6.01 -12.71 -2.33
C PHE A 44 6.51 -14.15 -2.16
N ARG A 45 5.62 -15.13 -2.07
CA ARG A 45 6.00 -16.56 -2.03
C ARG A 45 6.66 -17.01 -3.33
N LYS A 46 6.15 -16.57 -4.48
CA LYS A 46 6.76 -16.84 -5.79
C LYS A 46 8.20 -16.34 -5.86
N HIS A 47 8.48 -15.18 -5.25
CA HIS A 47 9.82 -14.61 -5.15
C HIS A 47 10.65 -15.15 -3.96
N ARG A 48 10.21 -16.25 -3.34
CA ARG A 48 10.89 -16.91 -2.20
C ARG A 48 11.16 -15.99 -1.01
N CYS A 49 10.33 -14.97 -0.82
CA CYS A 49 10.45 -14.07 0.32
C CYS A 49 9.93 -14.76 1.59
N THR A 50 10.79 -14.90 2.58
CA THR A 50 10.47 -15.60 3.83
C THR A 50 9.90 -14.65 4.88
N PHE A 51 8.59 -14.44 4.84
CA PHE A 51 7.84 -13.83 5.95
C PHE A 51 7.14 -14.92 6.77
N GLY A 52 7.08 -14.74 8.09
CA GLY A 52 6.33 -15.63 8.95
C GLY A 52 4.83 -15.51 8.70
N GLN A 53 4.17 -16.59 8.27
CA GLN A 53 2.73 -16.56 7.95
C GLN A 53 1.83 -16.28 9.17
N ARG A 54 2.27 -16.66 10.38
CA ARG A 54 1.53 -16.47 11.62
C ARG A 54 2.05 -15.32 12.48
N GLY A 55 3.05 -14.61 12.00
CA GLY A 55 3.67 -13.49 12.71
C GLY A 55 2.87 -12.19 12.64
N VAL A 56 3.34 -11.21 13.38
CA VAL A 56 2.82 -9.83 13.30
C VAL A 56 3.18 -9.20 11.96
N TYR A 57 4.39 -9.43 11.49
CA TYR A 57 4.99 -8.85 10.29
C TYR A 57 4.93 -9.83 9.12
N THR A 58 3.72 -10.09 8.60
CA THR A 58 3.52 -10.84 7.35
C THR A 58 3.90 -9.98 6.14
N ALA A 59 4.05 -10.58 4.95
CA ALA A 59 4.36 -9.83 3.74
C ALA A 59 3.31 -8.73 3.47
N ALA A 60 2.03 -9.05 3.69
CA ALA A 60 0.93 -8.12 3.51
C ALA A 60 1.01 -6.93 4.48
N VAL A 61 1.13 -7.18 5.77
CA VAL A 61 1.22 -6.12 6.80
C VAL A 61 2.44 -5.24 6.54
N MET A 62 3.59 -5.84 6.18
CA MET A 62 4.80 -5.10 5.87
C MET A 62 4.65 -4.21 4.65
N LEU A 63 4.07 -4.73 3.56
CA LEU A 63 3.87 -3.94 2.34
C LEU A 63 2.88 -2.78 2.58
N TRP A 64 1.74 -3.03 3.22
CA TRP A 64 0.76 -1.98 3.54
C TRP A 64 1.35 -0.87 4.41
N SER A 65 2.13 -1.27 5.43
CA SER A 65 2.80 -0.31 6.31
C SER A 65 3.86 0.49 5.57
N PHE A 66 4.67 -0.18 4.74
CA PHE A 66 5.69 0.46 3.93
C PHE A 66 5.10 1.48 2.94
N LEU A 67 4.06 1.11 2.19
CA LEU A 67 3.36 2.03 1.29
C LEU A 67 2.77 3.23 2.03
N SER A 68 2.17 2.98 3.19
CA SER A 68 1.66 4.05 4.05
C SER A 68 2.78 4.96 4.59
N GLN A 69 3.98 4.43 4.79
CA GLN A 69 5.14 5.18 5.26
C GLN A 69 5.73 6.08 4.16
N VAL A 70 5.93 5.54 2.94
CA VAL A 70 6.61 6.26 1.86
C VAL A 70 5.76 7.37 1.24
N LEU A 71 4.45 7.32 1.41
CA LEU A 71 3.52 8.37 0.97
C LEU A 71 3.31 9.47 2.01
N ARG A 72 4.02 9.42 3.12
CA ARG A 72 3.96 10.43 4.20
C ARG A 72 5.28 11.15 4.33
N ASP A 73 5.22 12.33 4.96
CA ASP A 73 6.38 13.18 5.17
C ASP A 73 6.69 13.36 6.66
N GLY A 74 7.90 13.82 6.95
CA GLY A 74 8.33 14.20 8.28
C GLY A 74 8.18 13.09 9.32
N LYS A 75 7.62 13.42 10.49
CA LYS A 75 7.44 12.47 11.60
C LYS A 75 6.51 11.30 11.28
N GLU A 76 5.55 11.50 10.38
CA GLU A 76 4.60 10.48 9.94
C GLU A 76 5.26 9.38 9.07
N ALA A 77 6.38 9.70 8.43
CA ALA A 77 7.20 8.75 7.68
C ALA A 77 8.18 7.95 8.56
N ALA A 78 8.29 8.26 9.84
CA ALA A 78 9.19 7.57 10.76
C ALA A 78 8.77 6.10 11.00
N CYS A 79 9.75 5.23 11.28
CA CYS A 79 9.48 3.84 11.64
C CYS A 79 8.59 3.72 12.89
N GLN A 80 8.73 4.62 13.86
CA GLN A 80 7.88 4.68 15.05
C GLN A 80 6.40 4.88 14.67
N ALA A 81 6.11 5.81 13.77
CA ALA A 81 4.75 6.05 13.29
C ALA A 81 4.20 4.86 12.48
N ALA A 82 5.05 4.17 11.71
CA ALA A 82 4.68 2.95 11.00
C ALA A 82 4.28 1.82 11.97
N VAL A 83 5.07 1.61 13.03
CA VAL A 83 4.75 0.62 14.09
C VAL A 83 3.45 0.99 14.81
N ALA A 84 3.24 2.25 15.14
CA ALA A 84 1.99 2.71 15.77
C ALA A 84 0.76 2.40 14.91
N ARG A 85 0.85 2.59 13.58
CA ARG A 85 -0.23 2.23 12.64
C ARG A 85 -0.48 0.72 12.58
N ILE A 86 0.57 -0.09 12.63
CA ILE A 86 0.42 -1.56 12.70
C ILE A 86 -0.28 -1.97 14.00
N ILE A 87 0.08 -1.37 15.13
CA ILE A 87 -0.57 -1.60 16.42
C ILE A 87 -2.06 -1.29 16.32
N SER A 88 -2.43 -0.09 15.85
CA SER A 88 -3.81 0.33 15.66
C SER A 88 -4.59 -0.61 14.73
N TYR A 89 -4.00 -0.96 13.59
CA TYR A 89 -4.59 -1.91 12.63
C TYR A 89 -4.92 -3.27 13.27
N ARG A 90 -4.00 -3.81 14.07
CA ARG A 90 -4.19 -5.11 14.72
C ARG A 90 -5.21 -5.03 15.85
N GLN A 91 -5.18 -3.97 16.65
CA GLN A 91 -6.15 -3.75 17.73
C GLN A 91 -7.58 -3.63 17.19
N LEU A 92 -7.79 -2.87 16.10
CA LEU A 92 -9.09 -2.76 15.43
C LEU A 92 -9.64 -4.12 14.93
N ARG A 93 -8.78 -5.10 14.71
CA ARG A 93 -9.15 -6.48 14.29
C ARG A 93 -9.13 -7.49 15.43
N GLY A 94 -8.98 -7.06 16.66
CA GLY A 94 -8.90 -7.96 17.82
C GLY A 94 -7.67 -8.89 17.82
N LEU A 95 -6.61 -8.50 17.09
CA LEU A 95 -5.38 -9.28 16.99
C LEU A 95 -4.35 -8.79 18.01
N CYS A 96 -3.49 -9.70 18.47
CA CYS A 96 -2.37 -9.32 19.34
C CYS A 96 -1.47 -8.29 18.67
N ALA A 97 -1.25 -7.15 19.33
CA ALA A 97 -0.40 -6.09 18.85
C ALA A 97 1.09 -6.41 19.11
N PRO A 98 2.01 -5.93 18.25
CA PRO A 98 3.45 -5.98 18.53
C PRO A 98 3.84 -5.03 19.65
N THR A 99 5.07 -5.19 20.14
CA THR A 99 5.71 -4.17 20.98
C THR A 99 5.93 -2.88 20.18
N ALA A 100 6.06 -1.75 20.87
CA ALA A 100 6.34 -0.46 20.23
C ALA A 100 7.78 -0.32 19.71
N ASP A 101 8.63 -1.35 19.87
CA ASP A 101 10.00 -1.36 19.36
C ASP A 101 10.04 -1.39 17.82
N THR A 102 10.89 -0.57 17.25
CA THR A 102 11.06 -0.46 15.80
C THR A 102 12.04 -1.48 15.21
N GLY A 103 12.82 -2.17 16.03
CA GLY A 103 13.84 -3.11 15.58
C GLY A 103 13.27 -4.27 14.76
N ASP A 104 12.18 -4.88 15.22
CA ASP A 104 11.51 -5.95 14.50
C ASP A 104 10.90 -5.48 13.18
N TYR A 105 10.31 -4.29 13.20
CA TYR A 105 9.79 -3.64 11.99
C TYR A 105 10.89 -3.42 10.96
N CYS A 106 12.02 -2.86 11.36
CA CYS A 106 13.15 -2.59 10.46
C CYS A 106 13.73 -3.89 9.88
N ARG A 107 13.88 -4.95 10.70
CA ARG A 107 14.31 -6.27 10.24
C ARG A 107 13.33 -6.90 9.26
N ALA A 108 12.03 -6.76 9.51
CA ALA A 108 11.01 -7.27 8.60
C ALA A 108 10.94 -6.47 7.30
N ARG A 109 11.08 -5.13 7.36
CA ARG A 109 11.11 -4.26 6.19
C ARG A 109 12.28 -4.59 5.25
N ALA A 110 13.43 -4.93 5.79
CA ALA A 110 14.59 -5.35 4.99
C ALA A 110 14.36 -6.62 4.15
N LYS A 111 13.29 -7.39 4.43
CA LYS A 111 12.91 -8.57 3.64
C LYS A 111 12.00 -8.25 2.46
N LEU A 112 11.57 -6.98 2.30
CA LEU A 112 10.76 -6.58 1.16
C LEU A 112 11.58 -6.71 -0.13
N SER A 113 11.04 -7.47 -1.08
CA SER A 113 11.70 -7.79 -2.35
C SER A 113 11.26 -6.82 -3.44
N ALA A 114 12.19 -6.07 -4.01
CA ALA A 114 11.90 -5.16 -5.12
C ALA A 114 11.31 -5.90 -6.36
N PRO A 115 11.80 -7.10 -6.76
CA PRO A 115 11.16 -7.87 -7.81
C PRO A 115 9.71 -8.27 -7.51
N ALA A 116 9.41 -8.68 -6.26
CA ALA A 116 8.03 -9.01 -5.87
C ALA A 116 7.11 -7.79 -5.91
N ILE A 117 7.58 -6.64 -5.42
CA ILE A 117 6.82 -5.39 -5.46
C ILE A 117 6.57 -4.96 -6.91
N ARG A 118 7.57 -5.08 -7.78
CA ARG A 118 7.44 -4.77 -9.21
C ARG A 118 6.38 -5.65 -9.88
N GLU A 119 6.40 -6.96 -9.67
CA GLU A 119 5.41 -7.87 -10.21
C GLU A 119 4.00 -7.50 -9.73
N LEU A 120 3.83 -7.26 -8.44
CA LEU A 120 2.55 -6.84 -7.87
C LEU A 120 2.06 -5.52 -8.49
N SER A 121 2.96 -4.57 -8.72
CA SER A 121 2.63 -3.29 -9.37
C SER A 121 2.17 -3.49 -10.81
N CYS A 122 2.80 -4.39 -11.57
CA CYS A 122 2.39 -4.73 -12.93
C CYS A 122 1.01 -5.41 -12.94
N GLU A 123 0.73 -6.32 -11.99
CA GLU A 123 -0.59 -6.95 -11.87
C GLU A 123 -1.70 -5.92 -11.58
N VAL A 124 -1.44 -4.98 -10.67
CA VAL A 124 -2.39 -3.91 -10.33
C VAL A 124 -2.59 -2.96 -11.51
N ALA A 125 -1.52 -2.60 -12.22
CA ALA A 125 -1.61 -1.75 -13.40
C ALA A 125 -2.45 -2.41 -14.51
N ALA A 126 -2.21 -3.69 -14.80
CA ALA A 126 -2.99 -4.44 -15.80
C ALA A 126 -4.48 -4.52 -15.42
N GLU A 127 -4.78 -4.72 -14.13
CA GLU A 127 -6.16 -4.72 -13.66
C GLU A 127 -6.84 -3.35 -13.82
N LEU A 128 -6.12 -2.27 -13.51
CA LEU A 128 -6.61 -0.91 -13.71
C LEU A 128 -6.87 -0.61 -15.20
N GLU A 129 -5.96 -1.04 -16.08
CA GLU A 129 -6.14 -0.90 -17.54
C GLU A 129 -7.39 -1.65 -18.04
N CYS A 130 -7.60 -2.88 -17.58
CA CYS A 130 -8.77 -3.67 -17.96
C CYS A 130 -10.09 -3.09 -17.45
N ASN A 131 -10.09 -2.39 -16.32
CA ASN A 131 -11.28 -1.87 -15.66
C ASN A 131 -11.48 -0.37 -15.84
N ALA A 132 -10.57 0.33 -16.53
CA ALA A 132 -10.67 1.76 -16.69
C ALA A 132 -11.78 2.15 -17.68
N GLU A 133 -12.58 3.14 -17.30
CA GLU A 133 -13.59 3.69 -18.18
C GLU A 133 -12.96 4.51 -19.32
N PRO A 134 -13.58 4.52 -20.53
CA PRO A 134 -13.08 5.30 -21.66
C PRO A 134 -12.86 6.79 -21.36
N ALA A 135 -13.61 7.35 -20.41
CA ALA A 135 -13.46 8.73 -19.96
C ALA A 135 -12.13 9.03 -19.26
N TRP A 136 -11.40 8.00 -18.82
CA TRP A 136 -10.08 8.12 -18.19
C TRP A 136 -8.92 8.02 -19.20
N LEU A 137 -9.26 7.82 -20.48
CA LEU A 137 -8.30 7.75 -21.57
C LEU A 137 -8.02 9.16 -22.10
N TRP A 138 -6.80 9.63 -22.00
CA TRP A 138 -6.39 10.83 -22.70
C TRP A 138 -5.89 10.47 -24.11
N LYS A 139 -6.54 10.98 -25.15
CA LYS A 139 -6.26 10.65 -26.57
C LYS A 139 -6.30 9.15 -26.88
N GLY A 140 -7.17 8.37 -26.21
CA GLY A 140 -7.29 6.92 -26.42
C GLY A 140 -6.15 6.10 -25.83
N GLN A 141 -5.26 6.71 -25.04
CA GLN A 141 -4.17 6.03 -24.37
C GLN A 141 -4.25 6.28 -22.85
N TYR A 142 -3.97 5.24 -22.08
CA TYR A 142 -3.71 5.41 -20.65
C TYR A 142 -2.45 6.22 -20.46
N HIS A 143 -2.55 7.31 -19.73
CA HIS A 143 -1.34 7.93 -19.24
C HIS A 143 -0.73 7.00 -18.18
N ALA A 144 0.35 6.34 -18.55
CA ALA A 144 1.22 5.58 -17.66
C ALA A 144 1.87 6.43 -16.54
N GLY A 145 1.43 7.68 -16.37
CA GLY A 145 1.81 8.54 -15.26
C GLY A 145 1.50 7.93 -13.90
N THR A 146 0.49 7.07 -13.82
CA THR A 146 0.18 6.32 -12.59
C THR A 146 1.17 5.20 -12.31
N ALA A 147 1.75 4.56 -13.32
CA ALA A 147 2.79 3.55 -13.12
C ALA A 147 4.13 4.18 -12.70
N ASN A 148 4.45 5.38 -13.20
CA ASN A 148 5.71 6.05 -12.88
C ASN A 148 5.86 6.47 -11.42
N TRP A 149 4.80 6.83 -10.71
CA TRP A 149 4.94 7.16 -9.29
C TRP A 149 5.16 5.90 -8.42
N ILE A 150 4.58 4.76 -8.79
CA ILE A 150 4.89 3.48 -8.14
C ILE A 150 6.36 3.16 -8.36
N PHE A 151 6.90 3.34 -9.58
CA PHE A 151 8.33 3.19 -9.85
C PHE A 151 9.20 4.20 -9.10
N ALA A 152 8.77 5.46 -8.98
CA ALA A 152 9.50 6.48 -8.22
C ALA A 152 9.55 6.17 -6.71
N VAL A 153 8.50 5.57 -6.16
CA VAL A 153 8.47 5.08 -4.79
C VAL A 153 9.39 3.86 -4.62
N LEU A 154 9.42 2.97 -5.62
CA LEU A 154 10.24 1.76 -5.61
C LEU A 154 11.74 2.05 -5.79
N SER A 155 12.11 3.13 -6.49
CA SER A 155 13.50 3.54 -6.66
C SER A 155 14.14 4.12 -5.38
N ARG A 156 13.36 4.32 -4.33
CA ARG A 156 13.82 4.77 -3.00
C ARG A 156 14.02 3.63 -2.00
N ILE A 157 13.88 2.38 -2.43
CA ILE A 157 14.20 1.16 -1.70
C ILE A 157 15.66 0.77 -1.97
#